data_7d346c2ac3e2a5b201f519850e8788ee
#
_entry.id   7d346c2ac3e2a5b201f519850e8788ee
#
_cell.length_a   1.000
_cell.length_b   1.000
_cell.length_c   1.000
_cell.angle_alpha   90.00
_cell.angle_beta   90.00
_cell.angle_gamma   90.00
#
_symmetry.space_group_name_H-M   'P 1'
#
loop_
_entity.id
_entity.type
_entity.pdbx_description
1 polymer ?
#
loop_
_entity_poly.entity_id
_entity_poly.type
_entity_poly.pdbx_seq_one_letter_code
_entity_poly.pdbx_strand_id
1 'polypeptide(L)'
;MKIERILGGLVSLGMVAALAVPLALANPQAAPAPQAPSKEMGMHAGLQAAVESLNLTDDQKAKVKDIFADAKTKRQAVSNDASLSDDQKKAKMKELHSGTMAKLNEVLTPEQQTELKSKMEAAKAKAPAQP
;
A
#
# COMPACT_ATOMS: atom_id res chain seq x y z
N MET A 1 -3.60 -41.81 -35.31
CA MET A 1 -4.00 -41.88 -36.70
C MET A 1 -4.01 -40.46 -37.26
N LYS A 2 -3.05 -40.20 -38.15
CA LYS A 2 -3.00 -39.33 -39.34
C LYS A 2 -3.36 -37.87 -39.12
N ILE A 3 -2.33 -36.94 -39.09
CA ILE A 3 -1.54 -36.39 -40.22
C ILE A 3 -2.44 -35.66 -41.23
N GLU A 4 -2.14 -34.36 -41.39
CA GLU A 4 -1.71 -33.65 -42.62
C GLU A 4 -1.74 -32.17 -42.32
N ARG A 5 -0.67 -31.36 -42.21
CA ARG A 5 0.20 -30.86 -43.29
C ARG A 5 -0.54 -30.25 -44.49
N ILE A 6 -0.39 -28.93 -44.63
CA ILE A 6 -0.21 -28.17 -45.88
C ILE A 6 0.18 -26.76 -45.39
N LEU A 7 1.33 -26.29 -45.47
CA LEU A 7 2.30 -25.83 -46.47
C LEU A 7 1.71 -25.02 -47.66
N GLY A 8 2.17 -23.81 -47.76
CA GLY A 8 2.06 -22.95 -48.94
C GLY A 8 1.72 -21.54 -48.56
N GLY A 9 2.41 -20.52 -48.84
CA GLY A 9 3.44 -20.16 -49.77
C GLY A 9 3.59 -18.64 -49.69
N LEU A 10 4.78 -18.25 -49.64
CA LEU A 10 5.54 -17.37 -50.51
C LEU A 10 5.02 -15.93 -50.77
N VAL A 11 5.82 -15.00 -50.30
CA VAL A 11 6.43 -13.84 -51.00
C VAL A 11 5.49 -12.75 -51.49
N SER A 12 5.65 -11.58 -50.87
CA SER A 12 5.72 -10.34 -51.64
C SER A 12 6.66 -9.35 -51.00
N LEU A 13 7.70 -9.14 -51.74
CA LEU A 13 8.72 -8.10 -51.63
C LEU A 13 8.07 -6.76 -52.01
N GLY A 14 8.22 -5.73 -51.18
CA GLY A 14 7.67 -4.40 -51.47
C GLY A 14 8.28 -3.36 -50.55
N MET A 15 9.46 -2.93 -50.82
CA MET A 15 9.97 -1.61 -51.17
C MET A 15 9.71 -0.47 -50.15
N VAL A 16 10.77 -0.17 -49.44
CA VAL A 16 11.34 1.14 -49.05
C VAL A 16 10.42 2.35 -49.24
N ALA A 17 10.07 2.98 -48.12
CA ALA A 17 9.92 4.41 -48.03
C ALA A 17 10.48 4.87 -46.70
N ALA A 18 11.63 5.49 -46.78
CA ALA A 18 12.22 6.27 -45.71
C ALA A 18 11.31 7.48 -45.45
N LEU A 19 10.67 7.51 -44.32
CA LEU A 19 10.07 8.72 -43.79
C LEU A 19 10.57 8.99 -42.41
N ALA A 20 11.22 10.13 -42.29
CA ALA A 20 11.79 10.75 -41.15
C ALA A 20 10.95 10.52 -39.87
N VAL A 21 11.54 9.87 -38.90
CA VAL A 21 11.06 9.86 -37.53
C VAL A 21 11.28 11.25 -36.98
N PRO A 22 10.26 12.02 -36.62
CA PRO A 22 10.47 13.16 -35.75
C PRO A 22 10.97 12.60 -34.42
N LEU A 23 12.12 13.05 -34.06
CA LEU A 23 12.70 12.89 -32.72
C LEU A 23 11.68 13.46 -31.72
N ALA A 24 10.72 12.67 -31.31
CA ALA A 24 9.90 13.02 -30.18
C ALA A 24 10.86 13.05 -28.99
N LEU A 25 11.12 14.27 -28.50
CA LEU A 25 11.75 14.48 -27.22
C LEU A 25 11.10 13.53 -26.24
N ALA A 26 11.86 12.57 -25.77
CA ALA A 26 11.49 11.83 -24.59
C ALA A 26 11.24 12.87 -23.49
N ASN A 27 9.97 13.06 -23.18
CA ASN A 27 9.57 13.74 -21.98
C ASN A 27 10.21 12.94 -20.83
N PRO A 28 11.18 13.47 -20.08
CA PRO A 28 11.62 12.79 -18.90
C PRO A 28 10.39 12.69 -18.02
N GLN A 29 9.90 11.50 -17.91
CA GLN A 29 8.85 11.12 -16.99
C GLN A 29 9.31 11.64 -15.64
N ALA A 30 8.73 12.75 -15.22
CA ALA A 30 8.99 13.32 -13.92
C ALA A 30 8.74 12.19 -12.92
N ALA A 31 9.80 11.74 -12.28
CA ALA A 31 9.68 10.83 -11.16
C ALA A 31 8.58 11.40 -10.26
N PRO A 32 7.61 10.59 -9.82
CA PRO A 32 6.59 11.10 -8.93
C PRO A 32 7.31 11.76 -7.77
N ALA A 33 7.07 13.05 -7.58
CA ALA A 33 7.61 13.80 -6.46
C ALA A 33 7.32 13.00 -5.19
N PRO A 34 8.27 12.89 -4.25
CA PRO A 34 8.02 12.22 -2.99
C PRO A 34 6.80 12.86 -2.35
N GLN A 35 5.69 12.14 -2.39
CA GLN A 35 4.46 12.61 -1.77
C GLN A 35 4.75 12.75 -0.28
N ALA A 36 4.60 13.96 0.25
CA ALA A 36 4.70 14.19 1.67
C ALA A 36 3.82 13.17 2.40
N PRO A 37 4.33 12.54 3.47
CA PRO A 37 3.59 11.52 4.18
C PRO A 37 2.23 12.09 4.61
N SER A 38 1.17 11.53 4.06
CA SER A 38 -0.19 11.91 4.45
C SER A 38 -0.37 11.68 5.95
N LYS A 39 -1.18 12.50 6.63
CA LYS A 39 -1.47 12.38 8.08
C LYS A 39 -1.82 10.94 8.51
N GLU A 40 -2.43 10.20 7.62
CA GLU A 40 -2.81 8.80 7.83
C GLU A 40 -1.60 7.85 7.85
N MET A 41 -0.56 8.15 7.07
CA MET A 41 0.69 7.40 7.09
C MET A 41 1.42 7.60 8.43
N GLY A 42 1.35 8.79 9.01
CA GLY A 42 1.89 9.10 10.33
C GLY A 42 1.16 8.36 11.47
N MET A 43 -0.16 8.23 11.39
CA MET A 43 -0.95 7.52 12.40
C MET A 43 -0.62 6.02 12.44
N HIS A 44 -0.40 5.40 11.30
CA HIS A 44 -0.03 3.98 11.24
C HIS A 44 1.41 3.70 11.65
N ALA A 45 2.33 4.59 11.28
CA ALA A 45 3.70 4.50 11.76
C ALA A 45 3.75 4.62 13.30
N GLY A 46 2.93 5.52 13.87
CA GLY A 46 2.76 5.65 15.32
C GLY A 46 2.19 4.40 15.99
N LEU A 47 1.17 3.79 15.38
CA LEU A 47 0.60 2.53 15.88
C LEU A 47 1.61 1.39 15.83
N GLN A 48 2.32 1.24 14.72
CA GLN A 48 3.35 0.21 14.58
C GLN A 48 4.46 0.40 15.62
N ALA A 49 5.00 1.60 15.76
CA ALA A 49 6.02 1.91 16.75
C ALA A 49 5.53 1.68 18.19
N ALA A 50 4.27 2.03 18.49
CA ALA A 50 3.68 1.77 19.80
C ALA A 50 3.58 0.27 20.08
N VAL A 51 3.14 -0.54 19.11
CA VAL A 51 3.06 -2.00 19.26
C VAL A 51 4.44 -2.63 19.38
N GLU A 52 5.41 -2.22 18.57
CA GLU A 52 6.79 -2.73 18.65
C GLU A 52 7.48 -2.38 19.97
N SER A 53 7.03 -1.34 20.65
CA SER A 53 7.53 -0.95 21.99
C SER A 53 6.91 -1.73 23.15
N LEU A 54 5.93 -2.60 22.88
CA LEU A 54 5.37 -3.52 23.87
C LEU A 54 6.27 -4.75 24.04
N ASN A 55 6.26 -5.34 25.22
CA ASN A 55 6.95 -6.59 25.50
C ASN A 55 6.18 -7.77 24.88
N LEU A 56 6.32 -7.96 23.57
CA LEU A 56 5.67 -9.01 22.82
C LEU A 56 6.49 -10.30 22.87
N THR A 57 5.81 -11.45 22.96
CA THR A 57 6.41 -12.75 22.70
C THR A 57 6.77 -12.88 21.22
N ASP A 58 7.62 -13.85 20.87
CA ASP A 58 8.01 -14.05 19.47
C ASP A 58 6.83 -14.49 18.61
N ASP A 59 5.90 -15.26 19.14
CA ASP A 59 4.64 -15.61 18.45
C ASP A 59 3.76 -14.39 18.23
N GLN A 60 3.65 -13.51 19.21
CA GLN A 60 2.91 -12.25 19.05
C GLN A 60 3.57 -11.34 18.01
N LYS A 61 4.89 -11.22 18.00
CA LYS A 61 5.63 -10.43 17.00
C LYS A 61 5.37 -10.92 15.59
N ALA A 62 5.37 -12.24 15.37
CA ALA A 62 5.07 -12.82 14.07
C ALA A 62 3.65 -12.45 13.60
N LYS A 63 2.65 -12.67 14.45
CA LYS A 63 1.25 -12.34 14.16
C LYS A 63 1.04 -10.83 13.92
N VAL A 64 1.65 -9.99 14.73
CA VAL A 64 1.61 -8.53 14.58
C VAL A 64 2.20 -8.10 13.24
N LYS A 65 3.34 -8.68 12.84
CA LYS A 65 3.95 -8.41 11.54
C LYS A 65 3.02 -8.76 10.38
N ASP A 66 2.36 -9.90 10.43
CA ASP A 66 1.40 -10.32 9.41
C ASP A 66 0.18 -9.40 9.34
N ILE A 67 -0.33 -8.97 10.50
CA ILE A 67 -1.44 -8.01 10.58
C ILE A 67 -1.06 -6.68 9.93
N PHE A 68 0.12 -6.15 10.19
CA PHE A 68 0.58 -4.91 9.58
C PHE A 68 0.88 -5.05 8.09
N ALA A 69 1.40 -6.20 7.63
CA ALA A 69 1.63 -6.47 6.22
C ALA A 69 0.29 -6.52 5.45
N ASP A 70 -0.72 -7.22 5.97
CA ASP A 70 -2.08 -7.26 5.40
C ASP A 70 -2.70 -5.85 5.37
N ALA A 71 -2.62 -5.11 6.47
CA ALA A 71 -3.13 -3.75 6.55
C ALA A 71 -2.44 -2.80 5.57
N LYS A 72 -1.13 -2.93 5.37
CA LYS A 72 -0.36 -2.14 4.40
C LYS A 72 -0.84 -2.42 2.97
N THR A 73 -0.97 -3.68 2.60
CA THR A 73 -1.44 -4.09 1.26
C THR A 73 -2.84 -3.54 0.98
N LYS A 74 -3.77 -3.68 1.92
CA LYS A 74 -5.14 -3.18 1.78
C LYS A 74 -5.18 -1.65 1.66
N ARG A 75 -4.36 -0.94 2.42
CA ARG A 75 -4.27 0.53 2.32
C ARG A 75 -3.72 0.98 0.99
N GLN A 76 -2.70 0.32 0.48
CA GLN A 76 -2.16 0.62 -0.84
C GLN A 76 -3.22 0.40 -1.93
N ALA A 77 -4.00 -0.67 -1.84
CA ALA A 77 -5.10 -0.93 -2.76
C ALA A 77 -6.13 0.20 -2.73
N VAL A 78 -6.57 0.65 -1.55
CA VAL A 78 -7.51 1.77 -1.39
C VAL A 78 -6.92 3.09 -1.89
N SER A 79 -5.65 3.36 -1.59
CA SER A 79 -4.97 4.59 -2.02
C SER A 79 -4.86 4.69 -3.54
N ASN A 80 -4.56 3.56 -4.20
CA ASN A 80 -4.35 3.48 -5.64
C ASN A 80 -5.66 3.31 -6.44
N ASP A 81 -6.78 3.12 -5.75
CA ASP A 81 -8.08 2.95 -6.41
C ASP A 81 -8.59 4.29 -6.94
N ALA A 82 -8.48 4.49 -8.24
CA ALA A 82 -8.93 5.70 -8.93
C ALA A 82 -10.47 5.81 -9.01
N SER A 83 -11.20 4.73 -8.73
CA SER A 83 -12.67 4.73 -8.73
C SER A 83 -13.29 5.29 -7.45
N LEU A 84 -12.49 5.43 -6.39
CA LEU A 84 -12.92 5.94 -5.10
C LEU A 84 -12.70 7.46 -4.99
N SER A 85 -13.71 8.17 -4.50
CA SER A 85 -13.56 9.57 -4.09
C SER A 85 -12.70 9.69 -2.82
N ASP A 86 -12.19 10.88 -2.53
CA ASP A 86 -11.36 11.13 -1.34
C ASP A 86 -12.11 10.78 -0.05
N ASP A 87 -13.41 11.07 0.02
CA ASP A 87 -14.24 10.74 1.18
C ASP A 87 -14.43 9.22 1.33
N GLN A 88 -14.61 8.51 0.22
CA GLN A 88 -14.68 7.05 0.22
C GLN A 88 -13.34 6.42 0.63
N LYS A 89 -12.23 6.96 0.16
CA LYS A 89 -10.89 6.53 0.59
C LYS A 89 -10.71 6.72 2.10
N LYS A 90 -11.07 7.89 2.64
CA LYS A 90 -11.02 8.17 4.08
C LYS A 90 -11.89 7.20 4.89
N ALA A 91 -13.12 6.94 4.44
CA ALA A 91 -14.00 5.99 5.11
C ALA A 91 -13.39 4.59 5.16
N LYS A 92 -12.88 4.09 4.02
CA LYS A 92 -12.21 2.78 3.94
C LYS A 92 -10.92 2.72 4.76
N MET A 93 -10.13 3.78 4.78
CA MET A 93 -8.93 3.86 5.63
C MET A 93 -9.28 3.76 7.12
N LYS A 94 -10.34 4.45 7.55
CA LYS A 94 -10.84 4.38 8.93
C LYS A 94 -11.31 2.96 9.27
N GLU A 95 -12.02 2.31 8.37
CA GLU A 95 -12.47 0.92 8.53
C GLU A 95 -11.27 -0.04 8.64
N LEU A 96 -10.28 0.10 7.75
CA LEU A 96 -9.04 -0.68 7.79
C LEU A 96 -8.26 -0.48 9.10
N HIS A 97 -8.23 0.75 9.60
CA HIS A 97 -7.60 1.04 10.89
C HIS A 97 -8.34 0.33 12.05
N SER A 98 -9.66 0.42 12.09
CA SER A 98 -10.47 -0.26 13.10
C SER A 98 -10.32 -1.78 13.03
N GLY A 99 -10.31 -2.36 11.83
CA GLY A 99 -10.08 -3.79 11.61
C GLY A 99 -8.67 -4.23 12.03
N THR A 100 -7.66 -3.40 11.79
CA THR A 100 -6.29 -3.66 12.25
C THR A 100 -6.21 -3.66 13.77
N MET A 101 -6.85 -2.69 14.43
CA MET A 101 -6.92 -2.62 15.90
C MET A 101 -7.64 -3.83 16.50
N ALA A 102 -8.74 -4.27 15.89
CA ALA A 102 -9.46 -5.46 16.35
C ALA A 102 -8.56 -6.71 16.32
N LYS A 103 -7.86 -6.93 15.20
CA LYS A 103 -6.91 -8.05 15.06
C LYS A 103 -5.75 -7.98 16.05
N LEU A 104 -5.22 -6.78 16.31
CA LEU A 104 -4.18 -6.58 17.31
C LEU A 104 -4.68 -6.92 18.71
N ASN A 105 -5.90 -6.53 19.05
CA ASN A 105 -6.50 -6.86 20.35
C ASN A 105 -6.68 -8.37 20.56
N GLU A 106 -6.90 -9.15 19.51
CA GLU A 106 -6.97 -10.62 19.60
C GLU A 106 -5.61 -11.27 19.91
N VAL A 107 -4.53 -10.61 19.53
CA VAL A 107 -3.16 -11.11 19.73
C VAL A 107 -2.53 -10.63 21.04
N LEU A 108 -2.92 -9.42 21.47
CA LEU A 108 -2.36 -8.76 22.66
C LEU A 108 -3.10 -9.18 23.93
N THR A 109 -2.35 -9.31 25.04
CA THR A 109 -2.96 -9.48 26.36
C THR A 109 -3.71 -8.20 26.81
N PRO A 110 -4.64 -8.31 27.79
CA PRO A 110 -5.34 -7.13 28.30
C PRO A 110 -4.42 -6.01 28.81
N GLU A 111 -3.30 -6.39 29.41
CA GLU A 111 -2.27 -5.44 29.89
C GLU A 111 -1.61 -4.73 28.73
N GLN A 112 -1.20 -5.48 27.70
CA GLN A 112 -0.59 -4.94 26.48
C GLN A 112 -1.57 -4.04 25.70
N GLN A 113 -2.85 -4.37 25.67
CA GLN A 113 -3.89 -3.54 25.06
C GLN A 113 -4.02 -2.19 25.79
N THR A 114 -3.99 -2.21 27.13
CA THR A 114 -4.05 -1.01 27.95
C THR A 114 -2.82 -0.14 27.74
N GLU A 115 -1.63 -0.75 27.69
CA GLU A 115 -0.38 -0.06 27.42
C GLU A 115 -0.36 0.56 26.01
N LEU A 116 -0.82 -0.19 24.99
CA LEU A 116 -0.94 0.30 23.62
C LEU A 116 -1.83 1.54 23.57
N LYS A 117 -3.01 1.48 24.19
CA LYS A 117 -3.95 2.60 24.23
C LYS A 117 -3.32 3.83 24.88
N SER A 118 -2.65 3.68 26.01
CA SER A 118 -1.95 4.76 26.68
C SER A 118 -0.86 5.39 25.81
N LYS A 119 -0.05 4.56 25.13
CA LYS A 119 0.99 5.04 24.21
C LYS A 119 0.41 5.79 23.01
N MET A 120 -0.71 5.32 22.47
CA MET A 120 -1.39 6.00 21.36
C MET A 120 -1.99 7.34 21.79
N GLU A 121 -2.58 7.43 22.98
CA GLU A 121 -3.09 8.70 23.53
C GLU A 121 -1.96 9.69 23.77
N ALA A 122 -0.84 9.24 24.33
CA ALA A 122 0.36 10.06 24.53
C ALA A 122 0.95 10.56 23.19
N ALA A 123 0.98 9.71 22.17
CA ALA A 123 1.43 10.08 20.83
C ALA A 123 0.49 11.12 20.19
N LYS A 124 -0.82 10.97 20.38
CA LYS A 124 -1.83 11.92 19.90
C LYS A 124 -1.73 13.27 20.61
N ALA A 125 -1.44 13.27 21.91
CA ALA A 125 -1.25 14.49 22.68
C ALA A 125 0.04 15.25 22.31
N LYS A 126 1.06 14.54 21.80
CA LYS A 126 2.32 15.15 21.31
C LYS A 126 2.24 15.65 19.88
N ALA A 127 1.23 15.26 19.12
CA ALA A 127 1.01 15.80 17.78
C ALA A 127 0.68 17.30 17.94
N PRO A 128 1.45 18.23 17.32
CA PRO A 128 1.16 19.64 17.43
C PRO A 128 -0.24 19.90 16.90
N ALA A 129 -1.07 20.55 17.70
CA ALA A 129 -2.32 21.11 17.24
C ALA A 129 -1.97 22.08 16.10
N GLN A 130 -2.23 21.67 14.87
CA GLN A 130 -2.08 22.59 13.75
C GLN A 130 -3.26 23.56 13.76
N PRO A 131 -2.98 24.87 13.55
CA PRO A 131 -3.99 25.89 13.44
C PRO A 131 -4.92 25.68 12.27
#